data_720950d5f78e4fbfe6689cb84d4df165
#
_entry.id   720950d5f78e4fbfe6689cb84d4df165
#
_cell.length_a   1.000
_cell.length_b   1.000
_cell.length_c   1.000
_cell.angle_alpha   90.00
_cell.angle_beta   90.00
_cell.angle_gamma   90.00
#
_symmetry.space_group_name_H-M   'P 1'
#
loop_
_entity.id
_entity.type
_entity.pdbx_description
1 polymer ?
#
loop_
_entity_poly.entity_id
_entity_poly.type
_entity_poly.pdbx_seq_one_letter_code
_entity_poly.pdbx_strand_id
1 'polypeptide(L)'
;MFSGYMVYVDEKPVIIVCDNIPYVKEHEAIKSMMLSAERGFPYEGAKEHYVLDVSRSDFAVRVVKTLVEVLPYPKSRKKNK
;
A
#
# COMPACT_ATOMS: atom_id res chain seq x y z
N MET A 1 -18.65 1.84 -7.17
CA MET A 1 -17.82 3.04 -7.15
C MET A 1 -16.78 2.96 -6.04
N PHE A 2 -15.60 3.39 -6.33
CA PHE A 2 -14.52 3.38 -5.35
C PHE A 2 -14.73 4.51 -4.34
N SER A 3 -14.74 4.18 -3.08
CA SER A 3 -14.90 5.18 -2.06
C SER A 3 -13.75 5.07 -1.07
N GLY A 4 -12.74 5.82 -1.32
CA GLY A 4 -11.56 5.82 -0.50
C GLY A 4 -10.54 6.76 -1.08
N TYR A 5 -9.32 6.63 -0.63
CA TYR A 5 -8.26 7.50 -1.12
C TYR A 5 -6.94 6.76 -1.07
N MET A 6 -5.96 7.32 -1.75
CA MET A 6 -4.65 6.70 -1.84
C MET A 6 -3.63 7.58 -1.14
N VAL A 7 -2.76 6.95 -0.37
CA VAL A 7 -1.71 7.67 0.34
C VAL A 7 -0.42 7.49 -0.44
N TYR A 8 0.20 8.62 -0.77
CA TYR A 8 1.47 8.63 -1.50
C TYR A 8 2.62 8.94 -0.56
N VAL A 9 3.72 8.26 -0.75
CA VAL A 9 4.94 8.53 0.00
C VAL A 9 6.05 8.65 -1.03
N ASP A 10 6.78 9.77 -1.00
CA ASP A 10 7.83 10.04 -2.00
C ASP A 10 7.27 9.91 -3.40
N GLU A 11 6.05 10.41 -3.60
CA GLU A 11 5.38 10.41 -4.90
C GLU A 11 5.01 9.01 -5.39
N LYS A 12 5.08 8.02 -4.52
CA LYS A 12 4.70 6.65 -4.88
C LYS A 12 3.43 6.27 -4.16
N PRO A 13 2.45 5.66 -4.86
CA PRO A 13 1.24 5.21 -4.18
C PRO A 13 1.56 3.97 -3.35
N VAL A 14 1.39 4.08 -2.06
CA VAL A 14 1.76 3.01 -1.14
C VAL A 14 0.56 2.39 -0.46
N ILE A 15 -0.36 3.22 0.03
CA ILE A 15 -1.48 2.73 0.82
C ILE A 15 -2.78 3.13 0.13
N ILE A 16 -3.71 2.20 0.06
CA ILE A 16 -5.07 2.48 -0.40
C ILE A 16 -5.98 2.36 0.80
N VAL A 17 -6.70 3.43 1.12
CA VAL A 17 -7.65 3.40 2.23
C VAL A 17 -9.05 3.32 1.64
N CYS A 18 -9.78 2.29 2.01
CA CYS A 18 -11.13 2.08 1.53
C CYS A 18 -11.97 1.62 2.71
N ASP A 19 -13.11 2.28 2.96
CA ASP A 19 -13.97 1.98 4.10
C ASP A 19 -13.19 2.04 5.41
N ASN A 20 -12.30 3.02 5.52
CA ASN A 20 -11.47 3.21 6.70
C ASN A 20 -10.52 2.06 6.97
N ILE A 21 -10.28 1.23 5.98
CA ILE A 21 -9.33 0.13 6.09
C ILE A 21 -8.13 0.42 5.20
N PRO A 22 -6.93 0.50 5.77
CA PRO A 22 -5.74 0.74 4.96
C PRO A 22 -5.22 -0.57 4.37
N TYR A 23 -4.98 -0.57 3.08
CA TYR A 23 -4.45 -1.72 2.37
C TYR A 23 -3.11 -1.36 1.76
N VAL A 24 -2.20 -2.32 1.73
CA VAL A 24 -0.93 -2.15 1.01
C VAL A 24 -0.84 -3.21 -0.06
N LYS A 25 -0.21 -2.84 -1.17
CA LYS A 25 -0.09 -3.73 -2.29
C LYS A 25 0.75 -4.94 -1.92
N GLU A 26 0.35 -6.09 -2.42
CA GLU A 26 1.13 -7.31 -2.21
C GLU A 26 2.48 -7.16 -2.91
N HIS A 27 3.54 -7.39 -2.18
CA HIS A 27 4.88 -7.29 -2.74
C HIS A 27 5.79 -8.25 -2.00
N GLU A 28 6.69 -8.85 -2.74
CA GLU A 28 7.59 -9.84 -2.19
C GLU A 28 8.44 -9.27 -1.07
N ALA A 29 8.79 -8.00 -1.17
CA ALA A 29 9.65 -7.37 -0.16
C ALA A 29 9.02 -7.32 1.22
N ILE A 30 7.69 -7.32 1.31
CA ILE A 30 7.02 -7.29 2.60
C ILE A 30 6.28 -8.59 2.90
N LYS A 31 6.44 -9.58 2.04
CA LYS A 31 5.70 -10.81 2.21
C LYS A 31 5.99 -11.47 3.55
N SER A 32 7.25 -11.53 3.95
CA SER A 32 7.60 -12.15 5.21
C SER A 32 7.11 -11.33 6.40
N MET A 33 7.01 -10.01 6.25
CA MET A 33 6.51 -9.16 7.32
C MET A 33 5.01 -9.29 7.48
N MET A 34 4.32 -9.68 6.42
CA MET A 34 2.87 -9.71 6.39
C MET A 34 2.29 -11.12 6.40
N LEU A 35 3.06 -12.08 6.89
CA LEU A 35 2.59 -13.47 6.89
C LEU A 35 1.32 -13.67 7.69
N SER A 36 1.19 -12.95 8.79
CA SER A 36 0.01 -13.05 9.65
C SER A 36 -1.03 -11.98 9.35
N ALA A 37 -0.77 -11.14 8.37
CA ALA A 37 -1.68 -10.03 8.09
C ALA A 37 -2.94 -10.52 7.40
N GLU A 38 -4.04 -9.84 7.68
CA GLU A 38 -5.26 -10.11 6.96
C GLU A 38 -5.12 -9.63 5.52
N ARG A 39 -5.91 -10.20 4.66
CA ARG A 39 -5.92 -9.83 3.27
C ARG A 39 -7.31 -9.45 2.85
N GLY A 40 -7.39 -8.60 1.85
CA GLY A 40 -8.69 -8.18 1.37
C GLY A 40 -8.56 -7.48 0.03
N PHE A 41 -9.69 -7.00 -0.44
CA PHE A 41 -9.75 -6.32 -1.72
C PHE A 41 -10.24 -4.90 -1.47
N PRO A 42 -9.39 -3.89 -1.74
CA PRO A 42 -9.78 -2.51 -1.46
C PRO A 42 -10.98 -2.05 -2.26
N TYR A 43 -11.20 -2.63 -3.43
CA TYR A 43 -12.35 -2.31 -4.23
C TYR A 43 -12.62 -3.49 -5.16
N GLU A 44 -13.82 -3.49 -5.72
CA GLU A 44 -14.23 -4.58 -6.61
C GLU A 44 -13.33 -4.62 -7.83
N GLY A 45 -12.84 -5.79 -8.17
CA GLY A 45 -11.95 -5.95 -9.30
C GLY A 45 -10.48 -5.76 -8.98
N ALA A 46 -10.17 -5.34 -7.76
CA ALA A 46 -8.78 -5.17 -7.36
C ALA A 46 -8.13 -6.51 -7.06
N LYS A 47 -6.82 -6.54 -7.15
CA LYS A 47 -6.08 -7.71 -6.72
C LYS A 47 -6.07 -7.75 -5.20
N GLU A 48 -5.74 -8.90 -4.66
CA GLU A 48 -5.66 -9.06 -3.22
C GLU A 48 -4.57 -8.16 -2.65
N HIS A 49 -4.88 -7.50 -1.56
CA HIS A 49 -3.95 -6.62 -0.88
C HIS A 49 -3.85 -7.05 0.58
N TYR A 50 -2.77 -6.65 1.25
CA TYR A 50 -2.65 -6.87 2.68
C TYR A 50 -3.34 -5.74 3.42
N VAL A 51 -3.98 -6.08 4.53
CA VAL A 51 -4.54 -5.08 5.43
C VAL A 51 -3.42 -4.63 6.35
N LEU A 52 -3.15 -3.32 6.37
CA LEU A 52 -2.08 -2.77 7.18
C LEU A 52 -2.61 -2.42 8.57
N ASP A 53 -1.97 -2.93 9.60
CA ASP A 53 -2.38 -2.66 10.97
C ASP A 53 -1.72 -1.36 11.43
N VAL A 54 -2.44 -0.25 11.26
CA VAL A 54 -1.90 1.06 11.61
C VAL A 54 -1.87 1.33 13.10
N SER A 55 -2.52 0.48 13.89
CA SER A 55 -2.43 0.64 15.34
C SER A 55 -1.05 0.27 15.85
N ARG A 56 -0.28 -0.46 15.06
CA ARG A 56 1.11 -0.77 15.37
C ARG A 56 1.99 0.14 14.54
N SER A 57 2.15 1.38 15.00
CA SER A 57 2.77 2.40 14.16
C SER A 57 4.20 2.06 13.75
N ASP A 58 4.99 1.45 14.64
CA ASP A 58 6.35 1.09 14.28
C ASP A 58 6.37 0.07 13.14
N PHE A 59 5.48 -0.91 13.20
CA PHE A 59 5.38 -1.91 12.17
C PHE A 59 4.90 -1.29 10.87
N ALA A 60 3.87 -0.45 10.96
CA ALA A 60 3.32 0.18 9.77
C ALA A 60 4.37 1.04 9.06
N VAL A 61 5.15 1.79 9.82
CA VAL A 61 6.20 2.62 9.23
C VAL A 61 7.23 1.73 8.53
N ARG A 62 7.59 0.61 9.14
CA ARG A 62 8.57 -0.28 8.55
C ARG A 62 8.06 -0.85 7.22
N VAL A 63 6.81 -1.25 7.17
CA VAL A 63 6.21 -1.77 5.95
C VAL A 63 6.21 -0.70 4.87
N VAL A 64 5.79 0.51 5.22
CA VAL A 64 5.71 1.60 4.26
C VAL A 64 7.11 1.93 3.72
N LYS A 65 8.09 2.02 4.60
CA LYS A 65 9.45 2.34 4.15
C LYS A 65 9.99 1.28 3.21
N THR A 66 9.74 0.01 3.52
CA THR A 66 10.20 -1.07 2.67
C THR A 66 9.56 -0.97 1.29
N LEU A 67 8.26 -0.69 1.25
CA LEU A 67 7.57 -0.57 -0.03
C LEU A 67 8.08 0.62 -0.83
N VAL A 68 8.29 1.75 -0.17
CA VAL A 68 8.77 2.94 -0.87
C VAL A 68 10.11 2.66 -1.53
N GLU A 69 10.97 1.89 -0.89
CA GLU A 69 12.27 1.60 -1.43
C GLU A 69 12.23 0.70 -2.66
N VAL A 70 11.25 -0.18 -2.74
CA VAL A 70 11.19 -1.15 -3.83
C VAL A 70 10.23 -0.78 -4.95
N LEU A 71 9.28 0.10 -4.69
CA LEU A 71 8.32 0.48 -5.72
C LEU A 71 8.93 1.50 -6.67
N PRO A 72 8.66 1.37 -7.96
CA PRO A 72 9.18 2.35 -8.92
C PRO A 72 8.35 3.61 -8.90
N TYR A 73 8.93 4.70 -9.37
CA TYR A 73 8.17 5.93 -9.54
C TYR A 73 7.15 5.74 -10.66
N PRO A 74 5.99 6.40 -10.55
CA PRO A 74 5.00 6.31 -11.61
C PRO A 74 5.55 6.89 -12.91
N LYS A 75 5.31 6.19 -14.01
CA LYS A 75 5.83 6.64 -15.27
C LYS A 75 5.26 7.95 -15.73
N SER A 76 4.02 8.19 -15.42
CA SER A 76 3.36 9.40 -15.89
C SER A 76 4.00 10.66 -15.33
N ARG A 77 4.88 10.53 -14.35
CA ARG A 77 5.50 11.68 -13.77
C ARG A 77 6.69 12.18 -14.52
N LYS A 78 7.13 11.40 -15.42
CA LYS A 78 8.26 11.80 -16.13
C LYS A 78 8.10 12.90 -16.96
N LYS A 79 7.28 13.13 -17.44
CA LYS A 79 7.19 14.08 -18.34
C LYS A 79 7.18 15.33 -18.08
N ASN A 80 7.16 15.65 -17.73
CA ASN A 80 7.15 16.73 -17.33
C ASN A 80 7.93 17.42 -17.11
N LYS A 81 8.15 17.26 -17.25
CA LYS A 81 8.87 17.94 -17.07
C LYS A 81 9.16 18.30 -17.42
#